data_910459aa34c6f5f32f88194f3f2fa583
#
_entry.id   910459aa34c6f5f32f88194f3f2fa583
#
_cell.length_a   1.000
_cell.length_b   1.000
_cell.length_c   1.000
_cell.angle_alpha   90.00
_cell.angle_beta   90.00
_cell.angle_gamma   90.00
#
_symmetry.space_group_name_H-M   'P 1'
#
loop_
_entity.id
_entity.type
_entity.pdbx_description
1 polymer ?
#
loop_
_entity_poly.entity_id
_entity_poly.type
_entity_poly.pdbx_seq_one_letter_code
_entity_poly.pdbx_strand_id
1 'polypeptide(L)'
;ERLEELGTPELLRIGDIDRATKIQKTLLMENHSLAEAVDIQANNMHIPSKILPMSNENSDIKIITDIGELEFHDFLIKHQCNPEVLDVKFSKVTPAEGIIDAINNSDAVIIGPSNPITSISPILSLDGVKEALENTHVIAVSPIIGTDSVSGPASKFMDALGIEVSSLGVASLYESFLDTIVIDKK
;
A
#
# COMPACT_ATOMS: atom_id res chain seq x y z
N GLU A 1 -12.82 -16.17 16.70
CA GLU A 1 -13.43 -17.00 17.78
C GLU A 1 -12.57 -18.21 18.13
N ARG A 2 -12.28 -19.16 17.20
CA ARG A 2 -11.53 -20.39 17.58
C ARG A 2 -10.09 -20.15 18.01
N LEU A 3 -9.39 -19.16 17.48
CA LEU A 3 -8.03 -18.83 17.93
C LEU A 3 -8.05 -18.23 19.33
N GLU A 4 -9.03 -17.41 19.64
CA GLU A 4 -9.23 -16.84 20.98
C GLU A 4 -9.58 -17.94 22.01
N GLU A 5 -10.44 -18.91 21.64
CA GLU A 5 -10.73 -20.10 22.46
C GLU A 5 -9.48 -20.94 22.76
N LEU A 6 -8.50 -20.94 21.82
CA LEU A 6 -7.20 -21.59 21.97
C LEU A 6 -6.15 -20.72 22.68
N GLY A 7 -6.54 -19.54 23.19
CA GLY A 7 -5.66 -18.62 23.91
C GLY A 7 -4.75 -17.77 23.01
N THR A 8 -5.01 -17.73 21.72
CA THR A 8 -4.26 -16.89 20.77
C THR A 8 -5.07 -15.64 20.47
N PRO A 9 -4.63 -14.45 20.90
CA PRO A 9 -5.37 -13.21 20.62
C PRO A 9 -5.40 -12.92 19.12
N GLU A 10 -6.58 -12.58 18.62
CA GLU A 10 -6.79 -12.17 17.24
C GLU A 10 -6.85 -10.63 17.16
N LEU A 11 -5.83 -10.02 16.57
CA LEU A 11 -5.76 -8.57 16.42
C LEU A 11 -6.76 -8.03 15.39
N LEU A 12 -7.07 -8.82 14.37
CA LEU A 12 -7.98 -8.48 13.29
C LEU A 12 -8.82 -9.71 12.91
N ARG A 13 -10.14 -9.53 12.86
CA ARG A 13 -11.02 -10.57 12.30
C ARG A 13 -10.84 -10.61 10.78
N ILE A 14 -10.35 -11.74 10.28
CA ILE A 14 -10.20 -12.02 8.86
C ILE A 14 -11.03 -13.26 8.49
N GLY A 15 -11.48 -13.32 7.23
CA GLY A 15 -12.18 -14.48 6.70
C GLY A 15 -11.32 -15.74 6.68
N ASP A 16 -11.95 -16.89 6.52
CA ASP A 16 -11.26 -18.18 6.42
C ASP A 16 -10.39 -18.30 5.17
N ILE A 17 -10.83 -17.74 4.04
CA ILE A 17 -10.05 -17.68 2.80
C ILE A 17 -8.80 -16.82 3.00
N ASP A 18 -8.93 -15.63 3.57
CA ASP A 18 -7.79 -14.76 3.85
C ASP A 18 -6.78 -15.44 4.79
N ARG A 19 -7.29 -16.15 5.78
CA ARG A 19 -6.46 -16.89 6.72
C ARG A 19 -5.73 -18.04 6.03
N ALA A 20 -6.44 -18.82 5.19
CA ALA A 20 -5.85 -19.90 4.44
C ALA A 20 -4.76 -19.40 3.46
N THR A 21 -5.03 -18.32 2.73
CA THR A 21 -4.04 -17.73 1.82
C THR A 21 -2.82 -17.18 2.55
N LYS A 22 -3.00 -16.56 3.73
CA LYS A 22 -1.87 -16.10 4.57
C LYS A 22 -1.02 -17.26 5.08
N ILE A 23 -1.65 -18.34 5.57
CA ILE A 23 -0.94 -19.53 6.03
C ILE A 23 -0.17 -20.16 4.86
N GLN A 24 -0.82 -20.36 3.72
CA GLN A 24 -0.18 -20.92 2.53
C GLN A 24 1.01 -20.07 2.09
N LYS A 25 0.86 -18.74 2.04
CA LYS A 25 1.96 -17.83 1.68
C LYS A 25 3.14 -17.97 2.64
N THR A 26 2.88 -18.04 3.96
CA THR A 26 3.95 -18.21 4.96
C THR A 26 4.72 -19.52 4.72
N LEU A 27 4.01 -20.63 4.45
CA LEU A 27 4.65 -21.90 4.15
C LEU A 27 5.44 -21.88 2.83
N LEU A 28 4.92 -21.23 1.81
CA LEU A 28 5.64 -21.07 0.53
C LEU A 28 6.92 -20.28 0.72
N MET A 29 6.90 -19.21 1.53
CA MET A 29 8.06 -18.37 1.79
C MET A 29 9.18 -19.05 2.59
N GLU A 30 8.99 -20.27 3.08
CA GLU A 30 10.09 -21.07 3.64
C GLU A 30 11.12 -21.47 2.55
N ASN A 31 10.70 -21.57 1.28
CA ASN A 31 11.54 -22.03 0.17
C ASN A 31 11.44 -21.13 -1.08
N HIS A 32 10.65 -20.09 -1.07
CA HIS A 32 10.39 -19.19 -2.19
C HIS A 32 10.47 -17.72 -1.76
N SER A 33 10.84 -16.86 -2.69
CA SER A 33 10.69 -15.41 -2.50
C SER A 33 9.21 -15.02 -2.40
N LEU A 34 8.93 -13.81 -1.93
CA LEU A 34 7.55 -13.30 -1.87
C LEU A 34 6.91 -13.25 -3.27
N ALA A 35 7.65 -12.84 -4.29
CA ALA A 35 7.16 -12.80 -5.67
C ALA A 35 6.78 -14.19 -6.19
N GLU A 36 7.63 -15.19 -5.95
CA GLU A 36 7.33 -16.58 -6.32
C GLU A 36 6.13 -17.15 -5.54
N ALA A 37 6.06 -16.88 -4.24
CA ALA A 37 4.94 -17.32 -3.42
C ALA A 37 3.61 -16.71 -3.89
N VAL A 38 3.61 -15.41 -4.24
CA VAL A 38 2.44 -14.72 -4.81
C VAL A 38 2.05 -15.30 -6.17
N ASP A 39 3.02 -15.58 -7.04
CA ASP A 39 2.77 -16.18 -8.36
C ASP A 39 2.15 -17.58 -8.23
N ILE A 40 2.68 -18.43 -7.34
CA ILE A 40 2.11 -19.75 -7.04
C ILE A 40 0.66 -19.61 -6.55
N GLN A 41 0.38 -18.67 -5.66
CA GLN A 41 -0.98 -18.43 -5.16
C GLN A 41 -1.92 -17.97 -6.28
N ALA A 42 -1.50 -17.00 -7.09
CA ALA A 42 -2.29 -16.49 -8.21
C ALA A 42 -2.63 -17.61 -9.20
N ASN A 43 -1.67 -18.46 -9.54
CA ASN A 43 -1.89 -19.61 -10.41
C ASN A 43 -2.89 -20.62 -9.82
N ASN A 44 -2.76 -20.96 -8.53
CA ASN A 44 -3.68 -21.86 -7.83
C ASN A 44 -5.11 -21.30 -7.75
N MET A 45 -5.25 -19.98 -7.67
CA MET A 45 -6.54 -19.28 -7.65
C MET A 45 -7.07 -18.97 -9.06
N HIS A 46 -6.38 -19.42 -10.12
CA HIS A 46 -6.71 -19.18 -11.53
C HIS A 46 -6.85 -17.68 -11.86
N ILE A 47 -6.04 -16.83 -11.25
CA ILE A 47 -5.97 -15.40 -11.55
C ILE A 47 -5.16 -15.22 -12.82
N PRO A 48 -5.73 -14.67 -13.91
CA PRO A 48 -5.06 -14.55 -15.20
C PRO A 48 -4.01 -13.44 -15.24
N SER A 49 -4.09 -12.49 -14.31
CA SER A 49 -3.20 -11.33 -14.24
C SER A 49 -1.95 -11.66 -13.43
N LYS A 50 -0.81 -11.17 -13.87
CA LYS A 50 0.43 -11.25 -13.09
C LYS A 50 0.32 -10.30 -11.87
N ILE A 51 0.64 -10.81 -10.68
CA ILE A 51 0.69 -10.04 -9.44
C ILE A 51 2.15 -9.93 -9.02
N LEU A 52 2.63 -8.70 -8.85
CA LEU A 52 3.99 -8.42 -8.41
C LEU A 52 3.94 -7.70 -7.05
N PRO A 53 4.65 -8.17 -6.03
CA PRO A 53 4.86 -7.39 -4.80
C PRO A 53 5.81 -6.24 -5.11
N MET A 54 5.75 -5.16 -4.35
CA MET A 54 6.66 -4.03 -4.54
C MET A 54 8.14 -4.42 -4.31
N SER A 55 8.39 -5.36 -3.43
CA SER A 55 9.72 -5.86 -3.08
C SER A 55 9.63 -7.28 -2.55
N ASN A 56 10.73 -8.03 -2.62
CA ASN A 56 10.93 -9.30 -1.91
C ASN A 56 11.48 -9.08 -0.49
N GLU A 57 11.94 -7.88 -0.18
CA GLU A 57 12.45 -7.51 1.13
C GLU A 57 11.30 -7.11 2.07
N ASN A 58 11.56 -7.22 3.38
CA ASN A 58 10.60 -6.71 4.37
C ASN A 58 10.57 -5.18 4.32
N SER A 59 9.39 -4.62 4.12
CA SER A 59 9.17 -3.18 4.08
C SER A 59 8.28 -2.76 5.24
N ASP A 60 8.88 -2.05 6.20
CA ASP A 60 8.19 -1.55 7.37
C ASP A 60 7.80 -0.08 7.19
N ILE A 61 6.65 0.28 7.72
CA ILE A 61 6.19 1.68 7.80
C ILE A 61 6.16 2.06 9.28
N LYS A 62 6.92 3.10 9.60
CA LYS A 62 7.00 3.67 10.94
C LYS A 62 6.25 4.99 10.99
N ILE A 63 5.37 5.12 11.95
CA ILE A 63 4.62 6.36 12.20
C ILE A 63 5.27 7.07 13.38
N ILE A 64 5.78 8.26 13.14
CA ILE A 64 6.30 9.12 14.21
C ILE A 64 5.14 9.89 14.79
N THR A 65 4.93 9.76 16.08
CA THR A 65 3.79 10.36 16.77
C THR A 65 4.23 11.13 18.00
N ASP A 66 3.32 11.90 18.58
CA ASP A 66 3.49 12.62 19.86
C ASP A 66 3.82 11.69 21.04
N ILE A 67 3.47 10.41 20.95
CA ILE A 67 3.79 9.40 21.98
C ILE A 67 4.99 8.50 21.63
N GLY A 68 5.66 8.76 20.50
CA GLY A 68 6.85 8.03 20.03
C GLY A 68 6.66 7.37 18.67
N GLU A 69 7.65 6.55 18.27
CA GLU A 69 7.63 5.79 17.03
C GLU A 69 6.78 4.53 17.18
N LEU A 70 5.83 4.34 16.28
CA LEU A 70 4.92 3.19 16.25
C LEU A 70 5.03 2.45 14.91
N GLU A 71 4.90 1.12 14.95
CA GLU A 71 4.63 0.33 13.76
C GLU A 71 3.25 0.70 13.18
N PHE A 72 3.11 0.72 11.86
CA PHE A 72 1.85 1.10 11.20
C PHE A 72 0.64 0.30 11.71
N HIS A 73 0.80 -1.03 11.87
CA HIS A 73 -0.29 -1.87 12.37
C HIS A 73 -0.63 -1.57 13.83
N ASP A 74 0.35 -1.24 14.66
CA ASP A 74 0.11 -0.85 16.06
C ASP A 74 -0.62 0.49 16.12
N PHE A 75 -0.20 1.47 15.32
CA PHE A 75 -0.88 2.74 15.19
C PHE A 75 -2.34 2.56 14.76
N LEU A 76 -2.59 1.75 13.73
CA LEU A 76 -3.92 1.53 13.16
C LEU A 76 -4.83 0.73 14.13
N ILE A 77 -4.34 -0.37 14.69
CA ILE A 77 -5.17 -1.35 15.40
C ILE A 77 -5.17 -1.09 16.91
N LYS A 78 -3.99 -1.03 17.53
CA LYS A 78 -3.89 -0.87 19.00
C LYS A 78 -4.26 0.55 19.42
N HIS A 79 -3.77 1.54 18.70
CA HIS A 79 -3.99 2.95 19.01
C HIS A 79 -5.18 3.57 18.27
N GLN A 80 -5.84 2.81 17.37
CA GLN A 80 -7.03 3.26 16.61
C GLN A 80 -6.83 4.62 15.92
N CYS A 81 -5.62 4.87 15.44
CA CYS A 81 -5.19 6.13 14.84
C CYS A 81 -5.33 7.37 15.76
N ASN A 82 -5.42 7.21 17.07
CA ASN A 82 -5.61 8.34 18.00
C ASN A 82 -4.38 9.25 18.15
N PRO A 83 -3.13 8.74 18.25
CA PRO A 83 -1.95 9.59 18.40
C PRO A 83 -1.82 10.60 17.26
N GLU A 84 -1.30 11.78 17.57
CA GLU A 84 -0.97 12.80 16.57
C GLU A 84 0.18 12.29 15.69
N VAL A 85 0.01 12.35 14.37
CA VAL A 85 1.05 11.97 13.42
C VAL A 85 1.94 13.18 13.17
N LEU A 86 3.24 13.00 13.32
CA LEU A 86 4.26 14.03 13.07
C LEU A 86 5.05 13.75 11.80
N ASP A 87 5.28 12.46 11.46
CA ASP A 87 6.01 12.05 10.25
C ASP A 87 5.71 10.58 9.93
N VAL A 88 6.06 10.17 8.71
CA VAL A 88 5.96 8.77 8.25
C VAL A 88 7.27 8.36 7.61
N LYS A 89 7.86 7.24 8.05
CA LYS A 89 9.11 6.70 7.52
C LYS A 89 8.88 5.36 6.85
N PHE A 90 9.57 5.12 5.75
CA PHE A 90 9.55 3.86 5.02
C PHE A 90 10.92 3.21 5.05
N SER A 91 10.95 1.87 5.12
CA SER A 91 12.17 1.12 4.88
C SER A 91 12.62 1.31 3.43
N LYS A 92 13.89 1.56 3.21
CA LYS A 92 14.45 1.52 1.86
C LYS A 92 14.63 0.06 1.44
N VAL A 93 13.94 -0.33 0.38
CA VAL A 93 13.97 -1.69 -0.20
C VAL A 93 14.17 -1.61 -1.71
N THR A 94 14.61 -2.71 -2.31
CA THR A 94 14.77 -2.80 -3.76
C THR A 94 13.47 -3.24 -4.43
N PRO A 95 13.14 -2.73 -5.64
CA PRO A 95 11.97 -3.19 -6.38
C PRO A 95 12.09 -4.68 -6.71
N ALA A 96 10.97 -5.42 -6.62
CA ALA A 96 10.94 -6.80 -7.07
C ALA A 96 11.18 -6.85 -8.58
N GLU A 97 11.79 -7.96 -9.03
CA GLU A 97 12.08 -8.19 -10.45
C GLU A 97 10.80 -8.06 -11.30
N GLY A 98 10.90 -7.34 -12.40
CA GLY A 98 9.83 -7.17 -13.38
C GLY A 98 8.89 -5.99 -13.10
N ILE A 99 8.99 -5.26 -11.99
CA ILE A 99 8.14 -4.07 -11.74
C ILE A 99 8.41 -2.97 -12.78
N ILE A 100 9.67 -2.60 -12.96
CA ILE A 100 10.05 -1.53 -13.89
C ILE A 100 9.68 -1.94 -15.33
N ASP A 101 9.94 -3.19 -15.71
CA ASP A 101 9.57 -3.71 -17.01
C ASP A 101 8.04 -3.72 -17.22
N ALA A 102 7.27 -4.07 -16.19
CA ALA A 102 5.81 -4.06 -16.26
C ALA A 102 5.27 -2.63 -16.48
N ILE A 103 5.86 -1.62 -15.82
CA ILE A 103 5.49 -0.21 -16.03
C ILE A 103 5.87 0.22 -17.45
N ASN A 104 7.11 0.02 -17.86
CA ASN A 104 7.63 0.46 -19.16
C ASN A 104 6.94 -0.19 -20.36
N ASN A 105 6.43 -1.41 -20.22
CA ASN A 105 5.76 -2.14 -21.29
C ASN A 105 4.22 -2.06 -21.21
N SER A 106 3.65 -1.27 -20.32
CA SER A 106 2.22 -1.08 -20.23
C SER A 106 1.73 0.06 -21.15
N ASP A 107 0.54 -0.07 -21.69
CA ASP A 107 -0.14 1.01 -22.44
C ASP A 107 -0.56 2.16 -21.51
N ALA A 108 -0.86 1.85 -20.26
CA ALA A 108 -1.16 2.80 -19.21
C ALA A 108 -0.99 2.17 -17.83
N VAL A 109 -0.69 3.00 -16.82
CA VAL A 109 -0.68 2.62 -15.41
C VAL A 109 -1.86 3.25 -14.70
N ILE A 110 -2.59 2.44 -13.94
CA ILE A 110 -3.70 2.92 -13.11
C ILE A 110 -3.30 2.83 -11.64
N ILE A 111 -3.24 3.98 -10.96
CA ILE A 111 -3.05 4.05 -9.52
C ILE A 111 -4.43 4.00 -8.85
N GLY A 112 -4.69 2.90 -8.14
CA GLY A 112 -5.96 2.70 -7.43
C GLY A 112 -6.14 3.67 -6.24
N PRO A 113 -7.39 3.85 -5.74
CA PRO A 113 -7.71 4.81 -4.68
C PRO A 113 -7.31 4.31 -3.29
N SER A 114 -6.02 4.11 -3.07
CA SER A 114 -5.45 3.72 -1.79
C SER A 114 -4.83 4.92 -1.07
N ASN A 115 -4.43 4.74 0.18
CA ASN A 115 -3.80 5.80 0.96
C ASN A 115 -2.52 6.29 0.26
N PRO A 116 -2.47 7.56 -0.17
CA PRO A 116 -1.35 8.07 -0.95
C PRO A 116 -0.04 8.04 -0.17
N ILE A 117 -0.09 8.16 1.15
CA ILE A 117 1.10 8.19 2.01
C ILE A 117 1.55 6.78 2.38
N THR A 118 0.68 5.96 2.97
CA THR A 118 1.11 4.67 3.53
C THR A 118 1.00 3.49 2.57
N SER A 119 0.31 3.65 1.44
CA SER A 119 0.16 2.56 0.45
C SER A 119 0.86 2.86 -0.87
N ILE A 120 0.70 4.06 -1.41
CA ILE A 120 1.26 4.41 -2.73
C ILE A 120 2.70 4.93 -2.61
N SER A 121 2.98 5.85 -1.65
CA SER A 121 4.32 6.42 -1.51
C SER A 121 5.43 5.38 -1.29
N PRO A 122 5.24 4.26 -0.56
CA PRO A 122 6.27 3.22 -0.48
C PRO A 122 6.65 2.63 -1.85
N ILE A 123 5.66 2.43 -2.73
CA ILE A 123 5.90 1.94 -4.09
C ILE A 123 6.64 2.99 -4.91
N LEU A 124 6.22 4.25 -4.81
CA LEU A 124 6.85 5.37 -5.52
C LEU A 124 8.27 5.68 -5.02
N SER A 125 8.62 5.24 -3.82
CA SER A 125 9.96 5.41 -3.24
C SER A 125 10.99 4.39 -3.76
N LEU A 126 10.56 3.38 -4.48
CA LEU A 126 11.44 2.39 -5.08
C LEU A 126 12.28 3.01 -6.20
N ASP A 127 13.55 2.66 -6.22
CA ASP A 127 14.48 3.17 -7.24
C ASP A 127 13.99 2.79 -8.66
N GLY A 128 13.87 3.78 -9.56
CA GLY A 128 13.45 3.62 -10.95
C GLY A 128 11.93 3.61 -11.21
N VAL A 129 11.09 3.57 -10.18
CA VAL A 129 9.62 3.53 -10.37
C VAL A 129 9.10 4.87 -10.89
N LYS A 130 9.50 5.99 -10.30
CA LYS A 130 9.05 7.32 -10.77
C LYS A 130 9.51 7.61 -12.18
N GLU A 131 10.76 7.31 -12.49
CA GLU A 131 11.35 7.47 -13.83
C GLU A 131 10.60 6.62 -14.88
N ALA A 132 10.18 5.41 -14.53
CA ALA A 132 9.38 4.57 -15.41
C ALA A 132 7.97 5.16 -15.61
N LEU A 133 7.35 5.68 -14.55
CA LEU A 133 6.03 6.32 -14.62
C LEU A 133 6.05 7.61 -15.46
N GLU A 134 7.12 8.40 -15.41
CA GLU A 134 7.27 9.62 -16.23
C GLU A 134 7.27 9.34 -17.75
N ASN A 135 7.56 8.10 -18.14
CA ASN A 135 7.57 7.67 -19.54
C ASN A 135 6.32 6.84 -19.94
N THR A 136 5.34 6.72 -19.07
CA THR A 136 4.15 5.90 -19.27
C THR A 136 2.90 6.76 -19.02
N HIS A 137 1.79 6.46 -19.67
CA HIS A 137 0.53 7.16 -19.41
C HIS A 137 -0.06 6.77 -18.05
N VAL A 138 -0.16 7.71 -17.10
CA VAL A 138 -0.56 7.45 -15.72
C VAL A 138 -1.92 8.07 -15.40
N ILE A 139 -2.83 7.21 -14.93
CA ILE A 139 -4.17 7.59 -14.46
C ILE A 139 -4.28 7.26 -12.98
N ALA A 140 -4.60 8.21 -12.12
CA ALA A 140 -4.86 7.95 -10.71
C ALA A 140 -6.35 8.11 -10.38
N VAL A 141 -6.84 7.32 -9.42
CA VAL A 141 -8.16 7.50 -8.83
C VAL A 141 -8.00 8.09 -7.43
N SER A 142 -8.62 9.22 -7.17
CA SER A 142 -8.51 9.89 -5.86
C SER A 142 -9.17 9.05 -4.76
N PRO A 143 -8.48 8.84 -3.62
CA PRO A 143 -9.09 8.26 -2.42
C PRO A 143 -9.83 9.29 -1.57
N ILE A 144 -9.90 10.56 -1.99
CA ILE A 144 -10.55 11.65 -1.25
C ILE A 144 -11.85 12.05 -1.95
N ILE A 145 -12.93 12.12 -1.18
CA ILE A 145 -14.23 12.64 -1.59
C ILE A 145 -14.53 13.90 -0.75
N GLY A 146 -14.60 15.05 -1.38
CA GLY A 146 -14.66 16.32 -0.66
C GLY A 146 -13.39 16.54 0.16
N THR A 147 -13.50 16.52 1.49
CA THR A 147 -12.41 16.65 2.44
C THR A 147 -12.15 15.39 3.27
N ASP A 148 -12.80 14.28 2.90
CA ASP A 148 -12.72 13.03 3.66
C ASP A 148 -12.11 11.91 2.83
N SER A 149 -11.37 11.02 3.49
CA SER A 149 -10.89 9.80 2.86
C SER A 149 -12.02 8.78 2.72
N VAL A 150 -12.08 8.08 1.59
CA VAL A 150 -13.04 6.98 1.35
C VAL A 150 -12.90 5.89 2.39
N SER A 151 -11.68 5.62 2.85
CA SER A 151 -11.42 4.63 3.89
C SER A 151 -10.09 4.88 4.57
N GLY A 152 -10.01 4.49 5.85
CA GLY A 152 -8.80 4.57 6.63
C GLY A 152 -8.34 6.01 6.93
N PRO A 153 -7.13 6.18 7.49
CA PRO A 153 -6.65 7.46 8.02
C PRO A 153 -5.87 8.29 6.99
N ALA A 154 -6.19 8.22 5.67
CA ALA A 154 -5.45 8.93 4.64
C ALA A 154 -5.44 10.44 4.87
N SER A 155 -6.60 11.02 5.22
CA SER A 155 -6.72 12.45 5.55
C SER A 155 -5.79 12.86 6.69
N LYS A 156 -5.69 12.04 7.74
CA LYS A 156 -4.82 12.30 8.89
C LYS A 156 -3.33 12.34 8.50
N PHE A 157 -2.91 11.44 7.63
CA PHE A 157 -1.52 11.42 7.16
C PHE A 157 -1.22 12.58 6.21
N MET A 158 -2.15 12.93 5.33
CA MET A 158 -2.00 14.07 4.43
C MET A 158 -1.88 15.38 5.23
N ASP A 159 -2.79 15.60 6.18
CA ASP A 159 -2.79 16.79 7.05
C ASP A 159 -1.49 16.89 7.85
N ALA A 160 -1.06 15.82 8.49
CA ALA A 160 0.18 15.77 9.26
C ALA A 160 1.43 16.11 8.44
N LEU A 161 1.43 15.80 7.15
CA LEU A 161 2.52 16.12 6.22
C LEU A 161 2.34 17.48 5.51
N GLY A 162 1.33 18.25 5.90
CA GLY A 162 1.04 19.56 5.30
C GLY A 162 0.49 19.49 3.87
N ILE A 163 -0.09 18.35 3.49
CA ILE A 163 -0.70 18.14 2.18
C ILE A 163 -2.20 18.41 2.30
N GLU A 164 -2.72 19.22 1.39
CA GLU A 164 -4.16 19.50 1.35
C GLU A 164 -4.99 18.20 1.27
N VAL A 165 -5.97 18.04 2.18
CA VAL A 165 -6.87 16.88 2.17
C VAL A 165 -7.93 17.08 1.08
N SER A 166 -7.51 16.85 -0.14
CA SER A 166 -8.34 17.00 -1.35
C SER A 166 -7.81 16.14 -2.48
N SER A 167 -8.60 15.97 -3.53
CA SER A 167 -8.13 15.32 -4.77
C SER A 167 -6.98 16.09 -5.42
N LEU A 168 -6.92 17.41 -5.24
CA LEU A 168 -5.81 18.24 -5.72
C LEU A 168 -4.53 17.95 -4.93
N GLY A 169 -4.63 17.82 -3.60
CA GLY A 169 -3.50 17.41 -2.76
C GLY A 169 -2.98 16.02 -3.11
N VAL A 170 -3.86 15.07 -3.46
CA VAL A 170 -3.42 13.77 -4.00
C VAL A 170 -2.70 13.93 -5.34
N ALA A 171 -3.25 14.74 -6.25
CA ALA A 171 -2.62 14.98 -7.55
C ALA A 171 -1.24 15.62 -7.41
N SER A 172 -1.05 16.54 -6.46
CA SER A 172 0.24 17.19 -6.22
C SER A 172 1.35 16.22 -5.80
N LEU A 173 0.99 15.11 -5.11
CA LEU A 173 1.95 14.06 -4.76
C LEU A 173 2.47 13.28 -5.98
N TYR A 174 1.72 13.31 -7.08
CA TYR A 174 2.02 12.58 -8.31
C TYR A 174 2.38 13.51 -9.48
N GLU A 175 2.57 14.80 -9.22
CA GLU A 175 2.71 15.86 -10.22
C GLU A 175 3.75 15.55 -11.32
N SER A 176 4.85 14.89 -10.97
CA SER A 176 5.93 14.63 -11.93
C SER A 176 5.58 13.62 -13.02
N PHE A 177 4.57 12.77 -12.80
CA PHE A 177 4.25 11.66 -13.72
C PHE A 177 2.75 11.47 -13.99
N LEU A 178 1.87 12.22 -13.34
CA LEU A 178 0.42 12.04 -13.45
C LEU A 178 -0.16 12.74 -14.69
N ASP A 179 -0.84 12.01 -15.56
CA ASP A 179 -1.56 12.58 -16.71
C ASP A 179 -3.03 12.90 -16.40
N THR A 180 -3.68 12.02 -15.64
CA THR A 180 -5.11 12.14 -15.38
C THR A 180 -5.45 11.71 -13.95
N ILE A 181 -6.28 12.49 -13.26
CA ILE A 181 -6.88 12.08 -11.99
C ILE A 181 -8.40 11.94 -12.14
N VAL A 182 -8.90 10.79 -11.71
CA VAL A 182 -10.36 10.53 -11.63
C VAL A 182 -10.81 10.91 -10.22
N ILE A 183 -11.78 11.77 -10.14
CA ILE A 183 -12.33 12.31 -8.88
C ILE A 183 -13.82 12.06 -8.78
N ASP A 184 -14.36 12.08 -7.55
CA ASP A 184 -15.80 12.12 -7.32
C ASP A 184 -16.38 13.47 -7.80
N LYS A 185 -17.67 13.47 -8.13
CA LYS A 185 -18.39 14.68 -8.59
C LYS A 185 -19.00 15.51 -7.46
N LYS A 186 -18.80 15.06 -6.22
CA LYS A 186 -19.35 15.76 -5.04
C LYS A 186 -18.38 16.80 -4.50
#